data_8de54e03e45c3c91c6b9937d933278ed
#
_entry.id   8de54e03e45c3c91c6b9937d933278ed
#
_cell.length_a   1.000
_cell.length_b   1.000
_cell.length_c   1.000
_cell.angle_alpha   90.00
_cell.angle_beta   90.00
_cell.angle_gamma   90.00
#
_symmetry.space_group_name_H-M   'P 1'
#
loop_
_entity.id
_entity.type
_entity.pdbx_description
1 polymer ?
#
loop_
_entity_poly.entity_id
_entity_poly.type
_entity_poly.pdbx_seq_one_letter_code
_entity_poly.pdbx_strand_id
1 'polypeptide(L)'
;MTIGCCGRSSTPWKWARAGTTRTSKSPRSWHLNQLVEQAVYGVYEKGGKPAKYYATDICDGCAQGHDGMNVVLASREALANMVEVHASAVPWDGMILMSSCDKSIPAHLKAAARMDIPTIFMPGGSMRPGPN
;
A
#
# COMPACT_ATOMS: atom_id res chain seq x y z
N MET A 1 1.26 -0.57 -0.90
CA MET A 1 2.07 0.04 0.16
C MET A 1 1.15 0.60 1.23
N THR A 2 1.46 0.41 2.46
CA THR A 2 0.60 0.86 3.56
C THR A 2 1.42 1.71 4.53
N ILE A 3 0.92 2.88 4.86
CA ILE A 3 1.49 3.76 5.88
C ILE A 3 0.51 3.80 7.05
N GLY A 4 0.94 3.41 8.23
CA GLY A 4 0.13 3.48 9.44
C GLY A 4 0.65 4.51 10.43
N CYS A 5 -0.24 5.17 11.16
CA CYS A 5 0.06 6.13 12.22
C CYS A 5 -0.45 5.59 13.57
N CYS A 6 0.40 5.53 14.58
CA CYS A 6 0.08 5.00 15.91
C CYS A 6 0.27 6.06 17.01
N GLY A 7 -0.69 6.21 17.89
CA GLY A 7 -0.58 6.99 19.10
C GLY A 7 -1.78 6.85 20.03
N ARG A 8 -1.65 6.05 21.07
CA ARG A 8 -2.47 6.22 22.30
C ARG A 8 -1.64 6.93 23.35
N SER A 9 -1.52 8.23 23.23
CA SER A 9 -1.16 9.09 24.35
C SER A 9 -1.86 10.42 24.14
N SER A 10 -2.16 11.11 25.22
CA SER A 10 -2.83 12.42 25.30
C SER A 10 -2.17 13.56 24.49
N THR A 11 -1.23 13.25 23.64
CA THR A 11 -0.60 14.16 22.68
C THR A 11 -0.89 13.67 21.26
N PRO A 12 -1.50 14.52 20.40
CA PRO A 12 -1.84 14.12 19.05
C PRO A 12 -0.59 13.77 18.22
N TRP A 13 -0.67 12.69 17.45
CA TRP A 13 0.22 12.35 16.32
C TRP A 13 1.67 11.94 16.63
N LYS A 14 1.90 10.95 17.48
CA LYS A 14 3.29 10.54 17.78
C LYS A 14 3.90 9.43 16.92
N TRP A 15 3.12 8.62 16.16
CA TRP A 15 3.68 7.50 15.39
C TRP A 15 2.93 7.26 14.08
N ALA A 16 3.62 7.31 12.99
CA ALA A 16 3.12 6.86 11.69
C ALA A 16 4.04 5.80 11.09
N ARG A 17 3.51 4.68 10.68
CA ARG A 17 4.26 3.62 9.98
C ARG A 17 3.72 3.43 8.58
N ALA A 18 4.62 3.36 7.63
CA ALA A 18 4.31 3.18 6.23
C ALA A 18 4.76 1.83 5.72
N GLY A 19 3.91 1.14 5.03
CA GLY A 19 4.24 -0.08 4.33
C GLY A 19 4.33 0.11 2.82
N THR A 20 5.28 -0.51 2.17
CA THR A 20 5.38 -0.55 0.72
C THR A 20 5.41 -1.97 0.20
N THR A 21 4.62 -2.23 -0.82
CA THR A 21 4.81 -3.42 -1.63
C THR A 21 5.94 -3.18 -2.61
N ARG A 22 7.01 -3.93 -2.49
CA ARG A 22 7.98 -4.03 -3.56
C ARG A 22 7.55 -5.20 -4.44
N THR A 23 6.79 -4.90 -5.46
CA THR A 23 6.59 -5.84 -6.53
C THR A 23 7.77 -5.85 -7.48
N SER A 24 7.96 -6.98 -8.13
CA SER A 24 8.85 -7.21 -9.25
C SER A 24 9.07 -5.95 -10.09
N LYS A 25 10.16 -5.86 -10.78
CA LYS A 25 10.64 -4.79 -11.69
C LYS A 25 9.64 -4.34 -12.76
N SER A 26 8.36 -4.22 -12.42
CA SER A 26 7.35 -3.65 -13.30
C SER A 26 7.61 -2.15 -13.45
N PRO A 27 7.64 -1.61 -14.67
CA PRO A 27 7.77 -0.18 -14.91
C PRO A 27 6.77 0.69 -14.16
N ARG A 28 5.63 0.10 -13.75
CA ARG A 28 4.56 0.80 -12.98
C ARG A 28 4.92 1.05 -11.53
N SER A 29 5.85 0.27 -10.95
CA SER A 29 6.14 0.31 -9.50
C SER A 29 7.33 1.21 -9.15
N TRP A 30 8.07 1.66 -10.13
CA TRP A 30 9.30 2.41 -9.93
C TRP A 30 9.06 3.78 -9.24
N HIS A 31 7.92 4.44 -9.52
CA HIS A 31 7.58 5.71 -8.89
C HIS A 31 6.98 5.57 -7.48
N LEU A 32 6.44 4.40 -7.13
CA LEU A 32 5.80 4.20 -5.84
C LEU A 32 6.75 4.44 -4.66
N ASN A 33 8.02 4.05 -4.78
CA ASN A 33 9.00 4.29 -3.73
C ASN A 33 9.21 5.80 -3.48
N GLN A 34 9.24 6.60 -4.53
CA GLN A 34 9.39 8.05 -4.41
C GLN A 34 8.16 8.68 -3.75
N LEU A 35 6.96 8.27 -4.16
CA LEU A 35 5.72 8.74 -3.55
C LEU A 35 5.65 8.38 -2.06
N VAL A 36 6.13 7.20 -1.70
CA VAL A 36 6.20 6.76 -0.32
C VAL A 36 7.16 7.62 0.51
N GLU A 37 8.35 7.90 -0.01
CA GLU A 37 9.27 8.77 0.72
C GLU A 37 8.67 10.16 0.91
N GLN A 38 7.99 10.71 -0.09
CA GLN A 38 7.29 11.99 0.04
C GLN A 38 6.16 11.93 1.10
N ALA A 39 5.40 10.85 1.13
CA ALA A 39 4.37 10.67 2.15
C ALA A 39 4.97 10.55 3.55
N VAL A 40 6.11 9.86 3.69
CA VAL A 40 6.86 9.77 4.94
C VAL A 40 7.34 11.14 5.40
N TYR A 41 7.92 11.93 4.51
CA TYR A 41 8.32 13.31 4.82
C TYR A 41 7.12 14.16 5.26
N GLY A 42 6.00 14.09 4.55
CA GLY A 42 4.80 14.84 4.92
C GLY A 42 4.26 14.47 6.31
N VAL A 43 4.36 13.20 6.71
CA VAL A 43 3.99 12.76 8.06
C VAL A 43 4.97 13.32 9.11
N TYR A 44 6.28 13.30 8.84
CA TYR A 44 7.28 13.89 9.74
C TYR A 44 7.08 15.40 9.90
N GLU A 45 6.83 16.12 8.82
CA GLU A 45 6.58 17.58 8.88
C GLU A 45 5.39 17.95 9.77
N LYS A 46 4.40 17.06 9.87
CA LYS A 46 3.25 17.23 10.76
C LYS A 46 3.46 16.65 12.16
N GLY A 47 4.70 16.29 12.51
CA GLY A 47 5.05 15.76 13.83
C GLY A 47 4.64 14.30 14.05
N GLY A 48 4.21 13.60 13.03
CA GLY A 48 3.91 12.17 13.08
C GLY A 48 5.17 11.31 13.04
N LYS A 49 5.03 10.02 13.34
CA LYS A 49 6.12 9.03 13.23
C LYS A 49 5.71 7.95 12.22
N PRO A 50 6.19 8.04 10.99
CA PRO A 50 5.86 7.05 9.96
C PRO A 50 6.63 5.75 10.17
N ALA A 51 5.99 4.62 9.89
CA ALA A 51 6.66 3.35 9.67
C ALA A 51 6.15 2.69 8.41
N LYS A 52 7.07 2.08 7.68
CA LYS A 52 6.82 1.43 6.40
C LYS A 52 6.70 -0.07 6.60
N TYR A 53 5.71 -0.68 5.99
CA TYR A 53 5.68 -2.12 5.79
C TYR A 53 5.24 -2.46 4.37
N TYR A 54 5.56 -3.66 3.95
CA TYR A 54 5.36 -4.11 2.58
C TYR A 54 4.36 -5.24 2.54
N ALA A 55 3.39 -5.15 1.65
CA ALA A 55 2.55 -6.26 1.27
C ALA A 55 2.90 -6.72 -0.14
N THR A 56 2.89 -8.02 -0.36
CA THR A 56 3.25 -8.62 -1.65
C THR A 56 2.14 -8.38 -2.68
N ASP A 57 2.54 -8.12 -3.92
CA ASP A 57 1.62 -7.93 -5.05
C ASP A 57 2.11 -8.73 -6.26
N ILE A 58 1.21 -9.16 -7.11
CA ILE A 58 1.50 -9.84 -8.37
C ILE A 58 1.16 -8.88 -9.51
N CYS A 59 2.10 -8.73 -10.45
CA CYS A 59 1.86 -7.94 -11.65
C CYS A 59 1.16 -8.79 -12.72
N ASP A 60 -0.07 -8.43 -13.05
CA ASP A 60 -0.86 -9.09 -14.10
C ASP A 60 -0.12 -9.10 -15.45
N GLY A 61 0.59 -8.04 -15.78
CA GLY A 61 1.38 -7.97 -17.00
C GLY A 61 2.50 -9.00 -17.08
N CYS A 62 3.03 -9.47 -15.95
CA CYS A 62 4.02 -10.55 -15.92
C CYS A 62 3.37 -11.94 -16.01
N ALA A 63 2.11 -12.05 -15.64
CA ALA A 63 1.36 -13.30 -15.64
C ALA A 63 0.53 -13.49 -16.92
N GLN A 64 0.45 -12.46 -17.75
CA GLN A 64 -0.39 -12.48 -18.96
C GLN A 64 0.16 -13.45 -19.99
N GLY A 65 -0.74 -14.23 -20.61
CA GLY A 65 -0.42 -15.19 -21.68
C GLY A 65 0.08 -16.56 -21.21
N HIS A 66 0.07 -16.83 -19.88
CA HIS A 66 0.40 -18.16 -19.34
C HIS A 66 -0.45 -18.50 -18.10
N ASP A 67 -0.34 -19.71 -17.59
CA ASP A 67 -1.16 -20.25 -16.50
C ASP A 67 -1.03 -19.48 -15.19
N GLY A 68 0.02 -18.67 -15.00
CA GLY A 68 0.18 -17.79 -13.84
C GLY A 68 -0.99 -16.84 -13.65
N MET A 69 -1.72 -16.48 -14.72
CA MET A 69 -2.89 -15.62 -14.62
C MET A 69 -4.02 -16.26 -13.77
N ASN A 70 -4.09 -17.59 -13.68
CA ASN A 70 -5.10 -18.28 -12.88
C ASN A 70 -4.98 -17.99 -11.37
N VAL A 71 -3.81 -17.64 -10.89
CA VAL A 71 -3.56 -17.34 -9.46
C VAL A 71 -3.56 -15.85 -9.15
N VAL A 72 -3.55 -14.99 -10.17
CA VAL A 72 -3.48 -13.52 -9.96
C VAL A 72 -4.70 -13.00 -9.21
N LEU A 73 -5.88 -13.53 -9.51
CA LEU A 73 -7.11 -13.10 -8.82
C LEU A 73 -7.06 -13.46 -7.33
N ALA A 74 -6.51 -14.62 -6.98
CA ALA A 74 -6.34 -15.03 -5.58
C ALA A 74 -5.39 -14.09 -4.81
N SER A 75 -4.42 -13.48 -5.48
CA SER A 75 -3.50 -12.54 -4.85
C SER A 75 -4.19 -11.32 -4.24
N ARG A 76 -5.32 -10.90 -4.80
CA ARG A 76 -6.14 -9.80 -4.26
C ARG A 76 -6.58 -10.08 -2.82
N GLU A 77 -7.07 -11.30 -2.57
CA GLU A 77 -7.53 -11.69 -1.23
C GLU A 77 -6.35 -11.89 -0.28
N ALA A 78 -5.30 -12.53 -0.73
CA ALA A 78 -4.09 -12.73 0.07
C ALA A 78 -3.48 -11.39 0.48
N LEU A 79 -3.41 -10.43 -0.43
CA LEU A 79 -2.91 -9.09 -0.15
C LEU A 79 -3.81 -8.33 0.86
N ALA A 80 -5.13 -8.39 0.69
CA ALA A 80 -6.07 -7.76 1.61
C ALA A 80 -5.91 -8.31 3.03
N ASN A 81 -5.81 -9.63 3.16
CA ASN A 81 -5.59 -10.30 4.45
C ASN A 81 -4.22 -9.94 5.06
N MET A 82 -3.17 -9.86 4.25
CA MET A 82 -1.84 -9.46 4.73
C MET A 82 -1.85 -8.03 5.28
N VAL A 83 -2.47 -7.10 4.58
CA VAL A 83 -2.60 -5.71 5.02
C VAL A 83 -3.40 -5.62 6.32
N GLU A 84 -4.51 -6.35 6.42
CA GLU A 84 -5.36 -6.41 7.59
C GLU A 84 -4.62 -6.98 8.82
N VAL A 85 -3.90 -8.09 8.65
CA VAL A 85 -3.11 -8.72 9.73
C VAL A 85 -2.03 -7.76 10.23
N HIS A 86 -1.27 -7.13 9.36
CA HIS A 86 -0.24 -6.18 9.75
C HIS A 86 -0.81 -4.93 10.42
N ALA A 87 -1.93 -4.42 9.92
CA ALA A 87 -2.57 -3.25 10.49
C ALA A 87 -3.22 -3.54 11.85
N SER A 88 -3.78 -4.73 12.04
CA SER A 88 -4.38 -5.15 13.31
C SER A 88 -3.34 -5.46 14.38
N ALA A 89 -2.13 -5.84 13.98
CA ALA A 89 -1.05 -6.17 14.92
C ALA A 89 -0.45 -4.94 15.61
N VAL A 90 -0.66 -3.74 15.08
CA VAL A 90 -0.08 -2.50 15.60
C VAL A 90 -1.18 -1.44 15.73
N PRO A 91 -1.28 -0.74 16.88
CA PRO A 91 -2.29 0.31 17.05
C PRO A 91 -1.91 1.55 16.22
N TRP A 92 -2.47 1.66 15.04
CA TRP A 92 -2.29 2.80 14.14
C TRP A 92 -3.32 3.90 14.41
N ASP A 93 -2.92 5.17 14.31
CA ASP A 93 -3.87 6.29 14.30
C ASP A 93 -4.45 6.55 12.92
N GLY A 94 -3.73 6.14 11.88
CA GLY A 94 -4.17 6.25 10.50
C GLY A 94 -3.22 5.53 9.54
N MET A 95 -3.64 5.38 8.31
CA MET A 95 -2.88 4.68 7.27
C MET A 95 -2.85 5.45 5.96
N ILE A 96 -1.76 5.28 5.22
CA ILE A 96 -1.67 5.67 3.81
C ILE A 96 -1.42 4.40 3.00
N LEU A 97 -2.36 4.03 2.15
CA LEU A 97 -2.30 2.85 1.29
C LEU A 97 -1.87 3.28 -0.11
N MET A 98 -0.78 2.71 -0.60
CA MET A 98 -0.27 3.01 -1.94
C MET A 98 -0.20 1.75 -2.79
N SER A 99 -0.78 1.79 -3.96
CA SER A 99 -0.75 0.69 -4.93
C SER A 99 -0.99 1.18 -6.35
N SER A 100 -0.56 0.40 -7.33
CA SER A 100 -0.70 0.77 -8.74
C SER A 100 -1.11 -0.39 -9.65
N CYS A 101 -1.20 -1.61 -9.12
CA CYS A 101 -1.56 -2.79 -9.90
C CYS A 101 -3.05 -3.12 -9.78
N ASP A 102 -3.54 -3.84 -10.78
CA ASP A 102 -4.95 -4.19 -10.99
C ASP A 102 -5.59 -4.92 -9.78
N LYS A 103 -4.84 -5.80 -9.14
CA LYS A 103 -5.32 -6.56 -7.97
C LYS A 103 -4.98 -5.88 -6.65
N SER A 104 -3.91 -5.08 -6.58
CA SER A 104 -3.49 -4.42 -5.34
C SER A 104 -4.38 -3.24 -4.97
N ILE A 105 -4.91 -2.50 -5.94
CA ILE A 105 -5.84 -1.40 -5.71
C ILE A 105 -7.10 -1.89 -4.95
N PRO A 106 -7.88 -2.83 -5.50
CA PRO A 106 -9.06 -3.31 -4.79
C PRO A 106 -8.74 -4.07 -3.51
N ALA A 107 -7.56 -4.72 -3.41
CA ALA A 107 -7.13 -5.37 -2.18
C ALA A 107 -6.92 -4.37 -1.04
N HIS A 108 -6.24 -3.26 -1.30
CA HIS A 108 -6.03 -2.21 -0.31
C HIS A 108 -7.34 -1.53 0.09
N LEU A 109 -8.24 -1.25 -0.87
CA LEU A 109 -9.55 -0.68 -0.56
C LEU A 109 -10.39 -1.64 0.30
N LYS A 110 -10.34 -2.94 0.01
CA LYS A 110 -11.01 -3.97 0.80
C LYS A 110 -10.45 -4.04 2.22
N ALA A 111 -9.13 -4.01 2.38
CA ALA A 111 -8.49 -3.99 3.68
C ALA A 111 -8.85 -2.72 4.47
N ALA A 112 -8.83 -1.55 3.83
CA ALA A 112 -9.23 -0.28 4.46
C ALA A 112 -10.65 -0.34 5.00
N ALA A 113 -11.59 -0.89 4.20
CA ALA A 113 -12.99 -1.03 4.61
C ALA A 113 -13.18 -2.01 5.79
N ARG A 114 -12.31 -3.02 5.93
CA ARG A 114 -12.37 -3.98 7.03
C ARG A 114 -11.79 -3.44 8.33
N MET A 115 -10.78 -2.56 8.24
CA MET A 115 -10.03 -2.11 9.42
C MET A 115 -10.67 -0.94 10.14
N ASP A 116 -11.52 -0.17 9.48
CA ASP A 116 -12.18 1.03 10.02
C ASP A 116 -11.20 2.02 10.71
N ILE A 117 -10.01 2.17 10.12
CA ILE A 117 -8.98 3.12 10.56
C ILE A 117 -8.96 4.30 9.57
N PRO A 118 -8.79 5.55 10.02
CA PRO A 118 -8.62 6.69 9.10
C PRO A 118 -7.57 6.40 8.04
N THR A 119 -7.97 6.37 6.77
CA THR A 119 -7.11 5.88 5.69
C THR A 119 -7.13 6.81 4.50
N ILE A 120 -5.95 7.13 3.98
CA ILE A 120 -5.77 7.79 2.69
C ILE A 120 -5.31 6.74 1.68
N PHE A 121 -6.03 6.63 0.58
CA PHE A 121 -5.63 5.79 -0.54
C PHE A 121 -4.97 6.63 -1.64
N MET A 122 -3.76 6.24 -2.03
CA MET A 122 -2.94 6.94 -3.02
C MET A 122 -2.57 5.99 -4.16
N PRO A 123 -3.27 6.04 -5.29
CA PRO A 123 -2.93 5.22 -6.46
C PRO A 123 -1.66 5.72 -7.15
N GLY A 124 -0.87 4.82 -7.70
CA GLY A 124 0.35 5.14 -8.43
C GLY A 124 0.12 5.77 -9.82
N GLY A 125 -1.14 5.92 -10.22
CA GLY A 125 -1.52 6.48 -11.52
C GLY A 125 -1.54 5.45 -12.66
N SER A 126 -1.93 5.91 -13.85
CA SER A 126 -1.99 5.09 -15.06
C SER A 126 -0.64 5.03 -15.78
N MET A 127 -0.41 3.96 -16.53
CA MET A 127 0.76 3.87 -17.41
C MET A 127 0.67 4.87 -18.56
N ARG A 128 1.81 5.44 -18.92
CA ARG A 128 1.92 6.17 -20.19
C ARG A 128 1.80 5.18 -21.36
N PRO A 129 1.13 5.54 -22.45
CA PRO A 129 1.14 4.74 -23.67
C PRO A 129 2.59 4.60 -24.17
N GLY A 130 2.88 3.50 -24.85
CA GLY A 130 4.14 3.36 -25.57
C GLY A 130 4.24 4.35 -26.72
N PRO A 131 5.45 4.58 -27.24
CA PRO A 131 5.62 5.32 -28.48
C PRO A 131 4.88 4.59 -29.63
N ASN A 132 4.18 5.32 -30.46
CA ASN A 132 3.57 4.81 -31.69
C ASN A 132 4.68 4.53 -32.72
#